data_cfb2ccc7a09138724947b0882c00751b
#
_entry.id   cfb2ccc7a09138724947b0882c00751b
#
_cell.length_a   1.000
_cell.length_b   1.000
_cell.length_c   1.000
_cell.angle_alpha   90.00
_cell.angle_beta   90.00
_cell.angle_gamma   90.00
#
_symmetry.space_group_name_H-M   'P 1'
#
loop_
_entity.id
_entity.type
_entity.pdbx_description
1 polymer ?
#
loop_
_entity_poly.entity_id
_entity_poly.type
_entity_poly.pdbx_seq_one_letter_code
_entity_poly.pdbx_strand_id
1 'polypeptide(L)'
;MQSTVTIRDYPCGSGKTTSMIEGFRNDRKYLVIVPLLTKVDRVVRWSKSTPFQQPHANNNNTPTKTESLESMVFQGQNIAATHSLFERLVPLARQGLLRDYDIIIDEVPEVVRSVSSKSKVSIEEFYLNTGYMTVDTKTGLVRPTNKWWSMRDDVDDTLSTTILNYANTGCLYLLKGYLFI
;
A
#
# COMPACT_ATOMS: atom_id res chain seq x y z
N MET A 1 17.77 7.32 -10.57
CA MET A 1 17.07 6.46 -11.55
C MET A 1 15.60 6.84 -11.53
N GLN A 2 15.03 7.11 -12.70
CA GLN A 2 13.59 7.38 -12.83
C GLN A 2 12.87 6.02 -12.79
N SER A 3 11.97 5.81 -11.81
CA SER A 3 11.16 4.60 -11.75
C SER A 3 10.12 4.62 -12.88
N THR A 4 10.08 3.57 -13.68
CA THR A 4 9.13 3.44 -14.78
C THR A 4 7.96 2.56 -14.32
N VAL A 5 6.73 3.05 -14.47
CA VAL A 5 5.51 2.28 -14.25
C VAL A 5 4.95 1.88 -15.62
N THR A 6 4.78 0.57 -15.82
CA THR A 6 4.15 0.03 -17.03
C THR A 6 2.73 -0.43 -16.70
N ILE A 7 1.74 0.14 -17.38
CA ILE A 7 0.33 -0.25 -17.26
C ILE A 7 -0.01 -1.16 -18.44
N ARG A 8 -0.56 -2.35 -18.15
CA ARG A 8 -1.07 -3.30 -19.15
C ARG A 8 -2.57 -3.46 -18.97
N ASP A 9 -3.33 -2.84 -19.86
CA ASP A 9 -4.79 -2.97 -19.88
C ASP A 9 -5.22 -4.02 -20.91
N TYR A 10 -5.89 -5.07 -20.42
CA TYR A 10 -6.39 -6.17 -21.23
C TYR A 10 -7.81 -6.56 -20.77
N PRO A 11 -8.67 -7.05 -21.66
CA PRO A 11 -10.00 -7.53 -21.30
C PRO A 11 -9.97 -8.65 -20.25
N CYS A 12 -11.06 -8.80 -19.49
CA CYS A 12 -11.22 -9.96 -18.60
C CYS A 12 -11.16 -11.26 -19.40
N GLY A 13 -10.50 -12.29 -18.84
CA GLY A 13 -10.40 -13.60 -19.51
C GLY A 13 -9.31 -13.70 -20.58
N SER A 14 -8.56 -12.64 -20.87
CA SER A 14 -7.49 -12.64 -21.90
C SER A 14 -6.22 -13.41 -21.54
N GLY A 15 -6.19 -14.12 -20.40
CA GLY A 15 -5.02 -14.90 -19.98
C GLY A 15 -3.91 -14.08 -19.31
N LYS A 16 -4.20 -12.87 -18.82
CA LYS A 16 -3.21 -11.98 -18.15
C LYS A 16 -2.35 -12.68 -17.11
N THR A 17 -2.96 -13.38 -16.18
CA THR A 17 -2.25 -14.08 -15.09
C THR A 17 -1.37 -15.20 -15.64
N THR A 18 -1.83 -15.95 -16.63
CA THR A 18 -1.03 -17.00 -17.28
C THR A 18 0.18 -16.41 -17.99
N SER A 19 -0.03 -15.39 -18.81
CA SER A 19 1.05 -14.69 -19.52
C SER A 19 2.05 -14.03 -18.57
N MET A 20 1.59 -13.51 -17.43
CA MET A 20 2.46 -12.99 -16.38
C MET A 20 3.35 -14.10 -15.81
N ILE A 21 2.78 -15.25 -15.46
CA ILE A 21 3.51 -16.38 -14.86
C ILE A 21 4.53 -16.96 -15.84
N GLU A 22 4.18 -17.08 -17.12
CA GLU A 22 5.07 -17.55 -18.17
C GLU A 22 6.22 -16.57 -18.47
N GLY A 23 6.03 -15.30 -18.17
CA GLY A 23 7.02 -14.25 -18.36
C GLY A 23 8.05 -14.12 -17.23
N PHE A 24 7.96 -14.87 -16.13
CA PHE A 24 8.93 -14.79 -15.05
C PHE A 24 10.29 -15.35 -15.45
N ARG A 25 11.33 -14.68 -14.99
CA ARG A 25 12.73 -15.01 -15.27
C ARG A 25 13.46 -15.32 -13.97
N ASN A 26 14.39 -16.30 -14.00
CA ASN A 26 15.14 -16.72 -12.82
C ASN A 26 16.24 -15.73 -12.39
N ASP A 27 16.59 -14.79 -13.26
CA ASP A 27 17.59 -13.74 -12.98
C ASP A 27 17.00 -12.48 -12.33
N ARG A 28 15.72 -12.49 -11.99
CA ARG A 28 15.00 -11.37 -11.40
C ARG A 28 14.25 -11.77 -10.13
N LYS A 29 13.97 -10.79 -9.28
CA LYS A 29 13.16 -10.94 -8.08
C LYS A 29 11.79 -10.31 -8.31
N TYR A 30 10.75 -10.99 -7.89
CA TYR A 30 9.38 -10.56 -8.10
C TYR A 30 8.59 -10.45 -6.79
N LEU A 31 7.80 -9.40 -6.71
CA LEU A 31 6.77 -9.22 -5.70
C LEU A 31 5.43 -9.05 -6.42
N VAL A 32 4.62 -10.10 -6.39
CA VAL A 32 3.32 -10.14 -7.08
C VAL A 32 2.21 -9.90 -6.08
N ILE A 33 1.42 -8.87 -6.31
CA ILE A 33 0.29 -8.46 -5.47
C ILE A 33 -1.00 -8.71 -6.24
N VAL A 34 -1.86 -9.53 -5.66
CA VAL A 34 -3.13 -9.95 -6.27
C VAL A 34 -4.30 -9.73 -5.30
N PRO A 35 -5.55 -9.59 -5.79
CA PRO A 35 -6.70 -9.27 -4.93
C PRO A 35 -7.11 -10.42 -4.00
N LEU A 36 -6.95 -11.66 -4.42
CA LEU A 36 -7.51 -12.85 -3.75
C LEU A 36 -6.45 -13.89 -3.42
N LEU A 37 -6.63 -14.59 -2.29
CA LEU A 37 -5.76 -15.71 -1.88
C LEU A 37 -5.72 -16.84 -2.93
N THR A 38 -6.83 -17.13 -3.59
CA THR A 38 -6.88 -18.13 -4.67
C THR A 38 -5.98 -17.77 -5.87
N LYS A 39 -5.79 -16.46 -6.13
CA LYS A 39 -4.83 -15.99 -7.14
C LYS A 39 -3.38 -16.10 -6.63
N VAL A 40 -3.14 -15.84 -5.34
CA VAL A 40 -1.82 -16.11 -4.71
C VAL A 40 -1.45 -17.58 -4.89
N ASP A 41 -2.34 -18.50 -4.53
CA ASP A 41 -2.14 -19.95 -4.67
C ASP A 41 -1.84 -20.33 -6.12
N ARG A 42 -2.51 -19.69 -7.08
CA ARG A 42 -2.26 -19.92 -8.51
C ARG A 42 -0.84 -19.50 -8.89
N VAL A 43 -0.38 -18.31 -8.48
CA VAL A 43 0.98 -17.84 -8.76
C VAL A 43 2.01 -18.81 -8.17
N VAL A 44 1.85 -19.19 -6.90
CA VAL A 44 2.76 -20.11 -6.21
C VAL A 44 2.82 -21.48 -6.91
N ARG A 45 1.67 -22.06 -7.29
CA ARG A 45 1.62 -23.42 -7.88
C ARG A 45 2.07 -23.48 -9.32
N TRP A 46 1.83 -22.43 -10.11
CA TRP A 46 2.07 -22.47 -11.56
C TRP A 46 3.44 -21.93 -11.96
N SER A 47 4.09 -21.15 -11.10
CA SER A 47 5.44 -20.60 -11.33
C SER A 47 6.54 -21.64 -11.04
N LYS A 48 6.55 -22.75 -11.77
CA LYS A 48 7.46 -23.88 -11.50
C LYS A 48 8.93 -23.55 -11.77
N SER A 49 9.19 -22.77 -12.80
CA SER A 49 10.55 -22.35 -13.18
C SER A 49 11.11 -21.25 -12.30
N THR A 50 10.25 -20.44 -11.69
CA THR A 50 10.62 -19.33 -10.79
C THR A 50 9.80 -19.47 -9.52
N PRO A 51 10.29 -20.18 -8.48
CA PRO A 51 9.52 -20.50 -7.29
C PRO A 51 9.07 -19.25 -6.53
N PHE A 52 7.79 -19.20 -6.17
CA PHE A 52 7.19 -18.17 -5.33
C PHE A 52 6.77 -18.72 -3.98
N GLN A 53 6.79 -17.87 -2.98
CA GLN A 53 6.26 -18.15 -1.65
C GLN A 53 5.20 -17.11 -1.28
N GLN A 54 4.30 -17.50 -0.36
CA GLN A 54 3.29 -16.58 0.18
C GLN A 54 3.56 -16.32 1.67
N PRO A 55 3.40 -15.09 2.15
CA PRO A 55 3.52 -14.78 3.56
C PRO A 55 2.46 -15.51 4.38
N HIS A 56 2.87 -16.18 5.45
CA HIS A 56 1.98 -16.88 6.38
C HIS A 56 2.39 -16.60 7.82
N ALA A 57 1.43 -16.65 8.73
CA ALA A 57 1.69 -16.61 10.15
C ALA A 57 2.08 -18.01 10.61
N ASN A 58 3.19 -18.11 11.33
CA ASN A 58 3.64 -19.34 11.97
C ASN A 58 4.02 -18.99 13.41
N ASN A 59 3.39 -19.64 14.37
CA ASN A 59 3.53 -19.35 15.80
C ASN A 59 4.96 -19.47 16.35
N ASN A 60 5.88 -20.10 15.62
CA ASN A 60 7.24 -20.35 16.12
C ASN A 60 8.27 -19.29 15.67
N ASN A 61 8.19 -18.79 14.43
CA ASN A 61 9.24 -17.91 13.87
C ASN A 61 8.71 -16.60 13.28
N THR A 62 7.48 -16.58 12.81
CA THR A 62 6.83 -15.40 12.20
C THR A 62 5.40 -15.33 12.68
N PRO A 63 5.14 -14.70 13.84
CA PRO A 63 3.81 -14.66 14.46
C PRO A 63 2.78 -13.93 13.58
N THR A 64 3.22 -13.06 12.66
CA THR A 64 2.32 -12.33 11.77
C THR A 64 2.71 -12.51 10.29
N LYS A 65 1.73 -12.33 9.40
CA LYS A 65 1.99 -12.30 7.95
C LYS A 65 2.90 -11.14 7.54
N THR A 66 2.89 -10.05 8.29
CA THR A 66 3.76 -8.88 8.06
C THR A 66 5.22 -9.25 8.30
N GLU A 67 5.52 -9.86 9.44
CA GLU A 67 6.88 -10.32 9.77
C GLU A 67 7.39 -11.39 8.79
N SER A 68 6.49 -12.29 8.37
CA SER A 68 6.81 -13.26 7.31
C SER A 68 7.17 -12.56 6.00
N LEU A 69 6.39 -11.55 5.59
CA LEU A 69 6.67 -10.75 4.39
C LEU A 69 8.04 -10.04 4.49
N GLU A 70 8.31 -9.40 5.61
CA GLU A 70 9.59 -8.72 5.87
C GLU A 70 10.76 -9.69 5.77
N SER A 71 10.67 -10.85 6.44
CA SER A 71 11.69 -11.89 6.39
C SER A 71 11.95 -12.38 4.97
N MET A 72 10.90 -12.62 4.17
CA MET A 72 11.02 -13.04 2.78
C MET A 72 11.71 -11.98 1.90
N VAL A 73 11.39 -10.70 2.12
CA VAL A 73 12.04 -9.59 1.41
C VAL A 73 13.52 -9.52 1.76
N PHE A 74 13.90 -9.64 3.04
CA PHE A 74 15.30 -9.68 3.46
C PHE A 74 16.06 -10.86 2.84
N GLN A 75 15.41 -12.01 2.68
CA GLN A 75 15.98 -13.19 2.05
C GLN A 75 16.01 -13.11 0.51
N GLY A 76 15.43 -12.08 -0.08
CA GLY A 76 15.40 -11.88 -1.52
C GLY A 76 14.55 -12.92 -2.27
N GLN A 77 13.50 -13.45 -1.63
CA GLN A 77 12.61 -14.46 -2.20
C GLN A 77 11.61 -13.84 -3.18
N ASN A 78 11.12 -14.62 -4.15
CA ASN A 78 9.97 -14.25 -4.95
C ASN A 78 8.70 -14.43 -4.12
N ILE A 79 7.87 -13.39 -4.06
CA ILE A 79 6.75 -13.31 -3.13
C ILE A 79 5.45 -13.08 -3.89
N ALA A 80 4.43 -13.87 -3.57
CA ALA A 80 3.06 -13.61 -3.99
C ALA A 80 2.20 -13.28 -2.76
N ALA A 81 1.56 -12.12 -2.74
CA ALA A 81 0.78 -11.64 -1.61
C ALA A 81 -0.53 -10.98 -2.05
N THR A 82 -1.45 -10.77 -1.10
CA THR A 82 -2.72 -10.09 -1.38
C THR A 82 -2.59 -8.57 -1.21
N HIS A 83 -3.53 -7.82 -1.78
CA HIS A 83 -3.64 -6.36 -1.64
C HIS A 83 -3.64 -5.91 -0.18
N SER A 84 -4.15 -6.71 0.76
CA SER A 84 -4.15 -6.39 2.20
C SER A 84 -2.75 -6.24 2.81
N LEU A 85 -1.73 -6.84 2.18
CA LEU A 85 -0.33 -6.70 2.59
C LEU A 85 0.41 -5.58 1.83
N PHE A 86 -0.21 -4.99 0.81
CA PHE A 86 0.45 -3.98 -0.03
C PHE A 86 0.92 -2.76 0.79
N GLU A 87 0.10 -2.27 1.71
CA GLU A 87 0.46 -1.12 2.57
C GLU A 87 1.66 -1.43 3.48
N ARG A 88 1.87 -2.71 3.83
CA ARG A 88 3.00 -3.15 4.65
C ARG A 88 4.34 -3.09 3.92
N LEU A 89 4.31 -2.90 2.60
CA LEU A 89 5.52 -2.71 1.79
C LEU A 89 6.11 -1.30 1.89
N VAL A 90 5.33 -0.31 2.31
CA VAL A 90 5.78 1.10 2.37
C VAL A 90 7.02 1.29 3.24
N PRO A 91 7.11 0.75 4.47
CA PRO A 91 8.33 0.82 5.27
C PRO A 91 9.54 0.18 4.58
N LEU A 92 9.36 -0.99 3.96
CA LEU A 92 10.42 -1.72 3.25
C LEU A 92 10.91 -0.94 2.02
N ALA A 93 9.98 -0.31 1.28
CA ALA A 93 10.31 0.55 0.15
C ALA A 93 11.14 1.78 0.59
N ARG A 94 10.76 2.42 1.71
CA ARG A 94 11.50 3.56 2.28
C ARG A 94 12.92 3.18 2.71
N GLN A 95 13.12 1.96 3.18
CA GLN A 95 14.45 1.41 3.50
C GLN A 95 15.24 0.98 2.26
N GLY A 96 14.63 1.06 1.07
CA GLY A 96 15.28 0.68 -0.20
C GLY A 96 15.35 -0.83 -0.46
N LEU A 97 14.71 -1.65 0.38
CA LEU A 97 14.76 -3.12 0.28
C LEU A 97 14.04 -3.69 -0.94
N LEU A 98 13.16 -2.89 -1.56
CA LEU A 98 12.40 -3.30 -2.76
C LEU A 98 13.04 -2.85 -4.08
N ARG A 99 14.24 -2.26 -4.07
CA ARG A 99 14.88 -1.72 -5.28
C ARG A 99 15.17 -2.77 -6.36
N ASP A 100 15.49 -4.00 -5.92
CA ASP A 100 15.82 -5.10 -6.82
C ASP A 100 14.61 -5.94 -7.22
N TYR A 101 13.42 -5.56 -6.77
CA TYR A 101 12.18 -6.26 -7.07
C TYR A 101 11.44 -5.64 -8.25
N ASP A 102 10.99 -6.49 -9.16
CA ASP A 102 9.92 -6.15 -10.08
C ASP A 102 8.58 -6.31 -9.35
N ILE A 103 7.91 -5.21 -9.06
CA ILE A 103 6.62 -5.21 -8.38
C ILE A 103 5.53 -5.28 -9.43
N ILE A 104 4.72 -6.34 -9.37
CA ILE A 104 3.60 -6.57 -10.28
C ILE A 104 2.30 -6.54 -9.47
N ILE A 105 1.38 -5.67 -9.85
CA ILE A 105 0.07 -5.54 -9.21
C ILE A 105 -0.99 -5.99 -10.20
N ASP A 106 -1.64 -7.11 -9.91
CA ASP A 106 -2.77 -7.63 -10.70
C ASP A 106 -4.06 -7.05 -10.14
N GLU A 107 -4.77 -6.34 -10.99
CA GLU A 107 -5.89 -5.45 -10.67
C GLU A 107 -5.47 -4.24 -9.81
N VAL A 108 -6.01 -3.08 -10.13
CA VAL A 108 -5.72 -1.86 -9.35
C VAL A 108 -6.30 -2.04 -7.95
N PRO A 109 -5.49 -1.96 -6.88
CA PRO A 109 -6.02 -2.01 -5.52
C PRO A 109 -6.96 -0.83 -5.29
N GLU A 110 -7.84 -0.93 -4.31
CA GLU A 110 -8.66 0.20 -3.89
C GLU A 110 -7.73 1.33 -3.42
N VAL A 111 -7.58 2.34 -4.27
CA VAL A 111 -6.65 3.45 -4.05
C VAL A 111 -7.31 4.64 -3.35
N VAL A 112 -8.62 4.58 -3.18
CA VAL A 112 -9.41 5.61 -2.49
C VAL A 112 -10.09 4.97 -1.29
N ARG A 113 -9.76 5.45 -0.09
CA ARG A 113 -10.39 5.00 1.16
C ARG A 113 -11.00 6.16 1.90
N SER A 114 -12.17 5.94 2.45
CA SER A 114 -12.75 6.87 3.43
C SER A 114 -11.98 6.77 4.74
N VAL A 115 -11.52 7.90 5.24
CA VAL A 115 -10.94 8.00 6.58
C VAL A 115 -12.08 8.26 7.56
N SER A 116 -12.43 7.26 8.35
CA SER A 116 -13.44 7.39 9.39
C SER A 116 -12.78 7.46 10.76
N SER A 117 -13.18 8.44 11.57
CA SER A 117 -12.87 8.49 13.00
C SER A 117 -13.94 7.75 13.79
N LYS A 118 -13.55 6.90 14.74
CA LYS A 118 -14.46 6.34 15.76
C LYS A 118 -14.82 7.39 16.81
N SER A 119 -14.19 8.56 16.79
CA SER A 119 -14.46 9.69 17.67
C SER A 119 -15.77 10.37 17.30
N LYS A 120 -16.50 10.88 18.31
CA LYS A 120 -17.71 11.71 18.13
C LYS A 120 -17.38 13.09 17.54
N VAL A 121 -16.11 13.49 17.53
CA VAL A 121 -15.67 14.77 16.95
C VAL A 121 -15.53 14.59 15.45
N SER A 122 -16.19 15.44 14.67
CA SER A 122 -16.06 15.39 13.23
C SER A 122 -14.64 15.79 12.84
N ILE A 123 -14.10 15.13 11.81
CA ILE A 123 -12.77 15.45 11.28
C ILE A 123 -12.70 16.90 10.82
N GLU A 124 -13.81 17.40 10.26
CA GLU A 124 -13.97 18.80 9.86
C GLU A 124 -13.83 19.75 11.03
N GLU A 125 -14.55 19.50 12.14
CA GLU A 125 -14.45 20.33 13.35
C GLU A 125 -13.06 20.33 13.94
N PHE A 126 -12.42 19.17 14.03
CA PHE A 126 -11.13 19.05 14.68
C PHE A 126 -9.96 19.60 13.83
N TYR A 127 -9.93 19.32 12.52
CA TYR A 127 -8.78 19.68 11.70
C TYR A 127 -8.95 20.96 10.89
N LEU A 128 -10.16 21.22 10.37
CA LEU A 128 -10.40 22.36 9.50
C LEU A 128 -10.83 23.59 10.28
N ASN A 129 -11.85 23.49 11.13
CA ASN A 129 -12.35 24.64 11.90
C ASN A 129 -11.33 25.15 12.91
N THR A 130 -10.45 24.29 13.40
CA THR A 130 -9.32 24.69 14.25
C THR A 130 -8.18 25.34 13.48
N GLY A 131 -8.17 25.26 12.15
CA GLY A 131 -7.12 25.77 11.29
C GLY A 131 -5.84 24.94 11.28
N TYR A 132 -5.89 23.69 11.70
CA TYR A 132 -4.73 22.77 11.59
C TYR A 132 -4.50 22.33 10.16
N MET A 133 -5.56 22.23 9.36
CA MET A 133 -5.49 21.87 7.95
C MET A 133 -6.31 22.86 7.12
N THR A 134 -5.95 22.98 5.85
CA THR A 134 -6.70 23.76 4.85
C THR A 134 -7.11 22.85 3.71
N VAL A 135 -8.22 23.21 3.05
CA VAL A 135 -8.73 22.50 1.86
C VAL A 135 -8.69 23.45 0.67
N ASP A 136 -8.12 22.97 -0.41
CA ASP A 136 -8.30 23.61 -1.72
C ASP A 136 -9.75 23.36 -2.19
N THR A 137 -10.56 24.39 -2.25
CA THR A 137 -11.99 24.29 -2.57
C THR A 137 -12.27 23.81 -3.99
N LYS A 138 -11.30 23.94 -4.92
CA LYS A 138 -11.44 23.48 -6.30
C LYS A 138 -11.15 21.98 -6.45
N THR A 139 -10.11 21.50 -5.78
CA THR A 139 -9.63 20.13 -5.91
C THR A 139 -10.04 19.21 -4.76
N GLY A 140 -10.47 19.78 -3.62
CA GLY A 140 -10.70 19.03 -2.38
C GLY A 140 -9.41 18.60 -1.66
N LEU A 141 -8.25 18.97 -2.18
CA LEU A 141 -6.97 18.57 -1.60
C LEU A 141 -6.76 19.21 -0.23
N VAL A 142 -6.42 18.38 0.76
CA VAL A 142 -6.17 18.80 2.14
C VAL A 142 -4.66 18.92 2.38
N ARG A 143 -4.25 20.01 3.03
CA ARG A 143 -2.85 20.24 3.41
C ARG A 143 -2.73 20.69 4.86
N PRO A 144 -1.66 20.29 5.57
CA PRO A 144 -1.39 20.78 6.92
C PRO A 144 -0.96 22.25 6.88
N THR A 145 -1.28 23.00 7.94
CA THR A 145 -0.83 24.36 8.16
C THR A 145 0.37 24.42 9.09
N ASN A 146 0.99 25.60 9.21
CA ASN A 146 2.06 25.82 10.19
C ASN A 146 1.60 25.57 11.62
N LYS A 147 0.32 25.81 11.92
CA LYS A 147 -0.27 25.54 13.24
C LYS A 147 -0.22 24.05 13.60
N TRP A 148 -0.44 23.15 12.61
CA TRP A 148 -0.28 21.71 12.83
C TRP A 148 1.15 21.34 13.24
N TRP A 149 2.13 21.92 12.55
CA TRP A 149 3.52 21.61 12.80
C TRP A 149 3.99 22.02 14.21
N SER A 150 3.42 23.11 14.77
CA SER A 150 3.73 23.55 16.12
C SER A 150 3.14 22.66 17.22
N MET A 151 2.14 21.84 16.89
CA MET A 151 1.48 20.91 17.83
C MET A 151 1.97 19.46 17.73
N ARG A 152 2.78 19.14 16.75
CA ARG A 152 3.15 17.77 16.40
C ARG A 152 3.75 16.98 17.58
N ASP A 153 4.48 17.64 18.46
CA ASP A 153 5.18 17.00 19.56
C ASP A 153 4.26 16.63 20.75
N ASP A 154 3.03 17.18 20.76
CA ASP A 154 2.05 16.97 21.83
C ASP A 154 0.96 15.93 21.49
N VAL A 155 0.90 15.44 20.25
CA VAL A 155 -0.17 14.54 19.78
C VAL A 155 0.38 13.15 19.54
N ASP A 156 0.21 12.29 20.53
CA ASP A 156 0.51 10.85 20.45
C ASP A 156 -0.74 10.05 19.95
N ASP A 157 -1.38 10.50 18.87
CA ASP A 157 -2.52 9.83 18.25
C ASP A 157 -2.16 9.27 16.88
N THR A 158 -2.31 7.97 16.73
CA THR A 158 -2.01 7.24 15.48
C THR A 158 -2.88 7.69 14.31
N LEU A 159 -4.16 8.07 14.55
CA LEU A 159 -5.05 8.57 13.51
C LEU A 159 -4.60 9.95 13.02
N SER A 160 -4.28 10.85 13.92
CA SER A 160 -3.79 12.19 13.58
C SER A 160 -2.48 12.13 12.80
N THR A 161 -1.55 11.28 13.22
CA THR A 161 -0.29 11.03 12.50
C THR A 161 -0.53 10.49 11.09
N THR A 162 -1.48 9.57 10.94
CA THR A 162 -1.85 9.01 9.64
C THR A 162 -2.44 10.07 8.73
N ILE A 163 -3.41 10.85 9.21
CA ILE A 163 -4.03 11.94 8.46
C ILE A 163 -2.99 12.98 8.02
N LEU A 164 -2.08 13.36 8.94
CA LEU A 164 -0.98 14.27 8.62
C LEU A 164 -0.07 13.75 7.50
N ASN A 165 0.31 12.49 7.57
CA ASN A 165 1.17 11.88 6.55
C ASN A 165 0.52 11.92 5.17
N TYR A 166 -0.76 11.62 5.06
CA TYR A 166 -1.49 11.70 3.80
C TYR A 166 -1.69 13.14 3.31
N ALA A 167 -1.94 14.09 4.21
CA ALA A 167 -2.02 15.50 3.85
C ALA A 167 -0.67 16.04 3.33
N ASN A 168 0.44 15.64 3.95
CA ASN A 168 1.79 16.03 3.52
C ASN A 168 2.16 15.48 2.16
N THR A 169 1.80 14.25 1.87
CA THR A 169 2.10 13.61 0.60
C THR A 169 1.17 14.06 -0.53
N GLY A 170 0.16 14.89 -0.22
CA GLY A 170 -0.83 15.34 -1.20
C GLY A 170 -1.82 14.25 -1.61
N CYS A 171 -2.05 13.28 -0.71
CA CYS A 171 -2.94 12.15 -0.95
C CYS A 171 -4.24 12.23 -0.12
N LEU A 172 -4.49 13.32 0.62
CA LEU A 172 -5.68 13.50 1.42
C LEU A 172 -6.66 14.48 0.74
N TYR A 173 -7.90 14.06 0.57
CA TYR A 173 -8.95 14.83 -0.09
C TYR A 173 -10.21 14.92 0.77
N LEU A 174 -10.86 16.07 0.82
CA LEU A 174 -12.19 16.28 1.39
C LEU A 174 -13.21 16.35 0.26
N LEU A 175 -14.08 15.33 0.16
CA LEU A 175 -15.14 15.27 -0.84
C LEU A 175 -16.48 15.02 -0.15
N LYS A 176 -17.46 15.90 -0.37
CA LYS A 176 -18.82 15.81 0.22
C LYS A 176 -18.80 15.62 1.76
N GLY A 177 -17.88 16.26 2.47
CA GLY A 177 -17.77 16.18 3.93
C GLY A 177 -17.06 14.94 4.47
N TYR A 178 -16.47 14.10 3.60
CA TYR A 178 -15.69 12.92 4.00
C TYR A 178 -14.24 13.06 3.56
N LEU A 179 -13.29 12.60 4.41
CA LEU A 179 -11.89 12.50 4.03
C LEU A 179 -11.62 11.19 3.29
N PHE A 180 -10.84 11.29 2.22
CA PHE A 180 -10.38 10.17 1.41
C PHE A 180 -8.86 10.21 1.24
N ILE A 181 -8.23 9.04 1.19
CA ILE A 181 -6.82 8.81 0.90
C ILE A 181 -6.67 7.92 -0.31
#